data_1d0b1e8d0afeb83bc7ac971beb4c6f31
#
_entry.id   1d0b1e8d0afeb83bc7ac971beb4c6f31
#
_cell.length_a   1.000
_cell.length_b   1.000
_cell.length_c   1.000
_cell.angle_alpha   90.00
_cell.angle_beta   90.00
_cell.angle_gamma   90.00
#
_symmetry.space_group_name_H-M   'P 1'
#
loop_
_entity.id
_entity.type
_entity.pdbx_description
1 polymer ?
#
loop_
_entity_poly.entity_id
_entity_poly.type
_entity_poly.pdbx_seq_one_letter_code
_entity_poly.pdbx_strand_id
1 'polypeptide(L)' 'MTHPLVGRSYTFDDGNRMEIIQVREQDEHRGGASVTYLAYQGPGIPQKLVLNLEQFIDIYGQLFE' A
#
# COMPACT_ATOMS: atom_id res chain seq x y z
N MET A 1 6.28 16.71 3.03
CA MET A 1 5.03 16.32 3.72
C MET A 1 4.72 14.86 3.46
N THR A 2 4.31 14.15 4.50
CA THR A 2 3.96 12.73 4.37
C THR A 2 2.52 12.59 3.88
N HIS A 3 2.32 11.73 2.89
CA HIS A 3 0.97 11.44 2.41
C HIS A 3 0.13 10.82 3.53
N PRO A 4 -1.17 11.17 3.63
CA PRO A 4 -2.03 10.66 4.70
C PRO A 4 -2.12 9.13 4.79
N LEU A 5 -1.87 8.42 3.70
CA LEU A 5 -1.92 6.96 3.68
C LEU A 5 -0.68 6.32 4.33
N VAL A 6 0.45 7.02 4.39
CA VAL A 6 1.68 6.45 4.94
C VAL A 6 1.49 6.14 6.41
N GLY A 7 1.86 4.93 6.82
CA GLY A 7 1.72 4.46 8.18
C GLY A 7 0.39 3.78 8.49
N ARG A 8 -0.55 3.80 7.55
CA ARG A 8 -1.83 3.12 7.74
C ARG A 8 -1.69 1.64 7.42
N SER A 9 -2.47 0.83 8.11
CA SER A 9 -2.46 -0.62 7.92
C SER A 9 -3.88 -1.16 7.97
N TYR A 10 -4.07 -2.35 7.41
CA TYR A 10 -5.36 -3.02 7.40
C TYR A 10 -5.13 -4.52 7.61
N THR A 11 -5.92 -5.13 8.49
CA THR A 11 -5.90 -6.57 8.72
C THR A 11 -7.13 -7.19 8.07
N PHE A 12 -6.89 -8.16 7.18
CA PHE A 12 -7.97 -8.86 6.48
C PHE A 12 -8.58 -9.95 7.37
N ASP A 13 -9.77 -10.42 7.00
CA ASP A 13 -10.51 -11.42 7.75
C ASP A 13 -9.75 -12.74 7.89
N ASP A 14 -8.89 -13.05 6.93
CA ASP A 14 -8.07 -14.27 6.95
C ASP A 14 -6.80 -14.14 7.80
N GLY A 15 -6.61 -13.00 8.46
CA GLY A 15 -5.43 -12.75 9.29
C GLY A 15 -4.26 -12.11 8.56
N ASN A 16 -4.33 -12.00 7.24
CA ASN A 16 -3.31 -11.29 6.50
C ASN A 16 -3.39 -9.78 6.77
N ARG A 17 -2.27 -9.09 6.61
CA ARG A 17 -2.20 -7.66 6.89
C ARG A 17 -1.42 -6.96 5.80
N MET A 18 -1.77 -5.72 5.52
CA MET A 18 -0.98 -4.85 4.67
C MET A 18 -0.67 -3.54 5.40
N GLU A 19 0.49 -2.97 5.10
CA GLU A 19 0.93 -1.72 5.70
C GLU A 19 1.53 -0.81 4.63
N ILE A 20 1.01 0.41 4.54
CA ILE A 20 1.51 1.38 3.57
C ILE A 20 2.76 2.06 4.15
N ILE A 21 3.88 1.94 3.46
CA ILE A 21 5.16 2.46 3.93
C ILE A 21 5.64 3.69 3.16
N GLN A 22 5.16 3.89 1.94
CA GLN A 22 5.60 5.03 1.13
C GLN A 22 4.56 5.35 0.06
N VAL A 23 4.35 6.64 -0.18
CA VAL A 23 3.59 7.12 -1.33
C VAL A 23 4.46 8.13 -2.08
N ARG A 24 4.66 7.89 -3.37
CA ARG A 24 5.38 8.80 -4.26
C ARG A 24 4.37 9.50 -5.14
N GLU A 25 4.35 10.81 -5.12
CA GLU A 25 3.43 11.58 -5.96
C GLU A 25 3.86 11.59 -7.42
N GLN A 26 5.16 11.42 -7.67
CA GLN A 26 5.69 11.26 -9.02
C GLN A 26 6.70 10.13 -9.02
N ASP A 27 6.39 9.08 -9.78
CA ASP A 27 7.27 7.95 -9.97
C ASP A 27 7.53 7.80 -11.45
N GLU A 28 8.74 8.16 -11.88
CA GLU A 28 9.11 8.14 -13.29
C GLU A 28 8.99 6.74 -13.92
N HIS A 29 9.24 5.71 -13.13
CA HIS A 29 9.16 4.34 -13.61
C HIS A 29 7.72 3.87 -13.84
N ARG A 30 6.74 4.56 -13.26
CA ARG A 30 5.34 4.17 -13.36
C ARG A 30 4.46 5.20 -14.03
N GLY A 31 5.03 6.33 -14.43
CA GLY A 31 4.31 7.36 -15.14
C GLY A 31 3.29 8.12 -14.30
N GLY A 32 3.48 8.17 -12.98
CA GLY A 32 2.58 8.90 -12.09
C GLY A 32 2.81 8.53 -10.64
N ALA A 33 1.80 8.75 -9.80
CA ALA A 33 1.91 8.45 -8.37
C ALA A 33 1.89 6.94 -8.11
N SER A 34 2.64 6.50 -7.09
CA SER A 34 2.72 5.10 -6.71
C SER A 34 2.65 4.93 -5.20
N VAL A 35 2.21 3.73 -4.78
CA VAL A 35 2.14 3.34 -3.37
C VAL A 35 3.00 2.11 -3.16
N THR A 36 3.88 2.16 -2.16
CA THR A 36 4.68 1.01 -1.73
C THR A 36 4.10 0.50 -0.41
N TYR A 37 3.83 -0.79 -0.35
CA TYR A 37 3.26 -1.38 0.84
C TYR A 37 3.86 -2.75 1.12
N LEU A 38 3.76 -3.18 2.39
CA LEU A 38 4.19 -4.50 2.82
C LEU A 38 2.96 -5.40 2.98
N ALA A 39 3.04 -6.59 2.41
CA ALA A 39 1.99 -7.60 2.53
C ALA A 39 2.46 -8.70 3.47
N TYR A 40 1.77 -8.87 4.59
CA TYR A 40 2.06 -9.89 5.59
C TYR A 40 1.11 -11.06 5.36
N GLN A 41 1.67 -12.20 4.95
CA GLN A 41 0.89 -13.42 4.69
C GLN A 41 1.42 -14.51 5.60
N GLY A 42 0.76 -14.69 6.75
CA GLY A 42 1.17 -15.68 7.71
C GLY A 42 2.50 -15.36 8.38
N PRO A 43 3.16 -16.35 8.99
CA PRO A 43 4.48 -16.16 9.58
C PRO A 43 5.55 -16.02 8.50
N GLY A 44 6.51 -15.15 8.73
CA GLY A 44 7.61 -14.96 7.80
C GLY A 44 7.85 -13.50 7.44
N ILE A 45 8.71 -13.29 6.45
CA ILE A 45 9.10 -11.95 6.01
C ILE A 45 8.01 -11.37 5.12
N PRO A 46 7.55 -10.13 5.39
CA PRO A 46 6.54 -9.50 4.54
C PRO A 46 7.09 -9.24 3.13
N GLN A 47 6.21 -9.30 2.15
CA GLN A 47 6.54 -9.01 0.77
C GLN A 47 6.33 -7.53 0.48
N LYS A 48 7.33 -6.88 -0.12
CA LYS A 48 7.24 -5.49 -0.51
C LYS A 48 6.66 -5.39 -1.92
N LEU A 49 5.58 -4.65 -2.06
CA LEU A 49 4.88 -4.50 -3.33
C LEU A 49 4.69 -3.03 -3.67
N VAL A 50 4.61 -2.73 -4.96
CA VAL A 50 4.39 -1.37 -5.45
C VAL A 50 3.24 -1.40 -6.46
N LEU A 51 2.29 -0.49 -6.28
CA LEU A 51 1.18 -0.28 -7.22
C LEU A 51 1.08 1.19 -7.58
N ASN A 52 0.49 1.49 -8.74
CA ASN A 52 0.10 2.85 -9.05
C ASN A 52 -0.94 3.31 -8.03
N LEU A 53 -0.86 4.57 -7.62
CA LEU A 53 -1.77 5.10 -6.59
C LEU A 53 -3.23 4.96 -7.01
N GLU A 54 -3.53 5.24 -8.27
CA GLU A 54 -4.89 5.12 -8.79
C GLU A 54 -5.40 3.69 -8.69
N GLN A 55 -4.58 2.70 -9.08
CA GLN A 55 -4.92 1.30 -8.95
C GLN A 55 -5.11 0.89 -7.49
N PHE A 56 -4.22 1.37 -6.63
CA PHE A 56 -4.30 1.06 -5.21
C PHE A 56 -5.62 1.55 -4.61
N ILE A 57 -6.02 2.78 -4.96
CA ILE A 57 -7.27 3.35 -4.47
C ILE A 57 -8.48 2.58 -5.00
N ASP A 58 -8.44 2.15 -6.26
CA ASP A 58 -9.54 1.37 -6.84
C ASP A 58 -9.73 0.02 -6.13
N ILE A 59 -8.63 -0.62 -5.76
CA ILE A 59 -8.67 -1.96 -5.15
C ILE A 59 -8.86 -1.86 -3.64
N TYR A 60 -8.14 -0.97 -2.98
CA TYR A 60 -8.02 -0.94 -1.54
C TYR A 60 -8.49 0.35 -0.89
N GLY A 61 -8.85 1.36 -1.66
CA GLY A 61 -9.17 2.67 -1.10
C GLY A 61 -10.26 2.65 -0.05
N GLN A 62 -11.27 1.80 -0.23
CA GLN A 62 -12.38 1.68 0.72
C GLN A 62 -11.94 1.19 2.09
N LEU A 63 -10.85 0.43 2.14
CA LEU A 63 -10.35 -0.12 3.40
C LEU A 63 -9.73 0.95 4.30
N PHE A 64 -9.34 2.07 3.72
CA PHE A 64 -8.64 3.15 4.43
C PHE A 64 -9.44 4.45 4.50
N GLU A 65 -10.70 4.40 4.19
CA GLU A 65 -11.60 5.56 4.33
C GLU A 65 -11.90 5.91 5.78
#